data_dbe01bcd90ef9a46ea0e1108461b7094
#
_entry.id   dbe01bcd90ef9a46ea0e1108461b7094
#
_cell.length_a   1.000
_cell.length_b   1.000
_cell.length_c   1.000
_cell.angle_alpha   90.00
_cell.angle_beta   90.00
_cell.angle_gamma   90.00
#
_symmetry.space_group_name_H-M   'P 1'
#
loop_
_entity.id
_entity.type
_entity.pdbx_description
1 polymer ?
#
loop_
_entity_poly.entity_id
_entity_poly.type
_entity_poly.pdbx_seq_one_letter_code
_entity_poly.pdbx_strand_id
1 'polypeptide(L)'
;MDDKLKVKWYGTNALEFKHANGSFMIDPYVSRDNKRFCVPSEVDKYLTSKPDFVLMTHAHWDHLPDTPYLIKKTNTVLYASRTACNIMRAFGVPEKNLHELSYGEVIEMPGGVFVTALESRHMGSDDLQPCYDAPPPLETLNRCSAWRCGEVFSFVIELEGKTLMNIGSANIHVPSMSGSDCDWLFCGISRFTLEFPERLMRNIHFKCLIPTHHDEFTIPLDQTYLRNDLDRLKEAIPNLNARQLPFAEWEEL
;
A
#
# COMPACT_ATOMS: atom_id res chain seq x y z
N MET A 1 -22.71 14.93 -10.20
CA MET A 1 -21.87 13.74 -9.93
C MET A 1 -21.48 13.81 -8.49
N ASP A 2 -21.38 12.67 -7.82
CA ASP A 2 -21.04 12.60 -6.40
C ASP A 2 -19.52 12.81 -6.29
N ASP A 3 -19.12 14.06 -6.05
CA ASP A 3 -17.71 14.51 -6.11
C ASP A 3 -16.94 14.22 -4.81
N LYS A 4 -17.43 13.27 -4.01
CA LYS A 4 -16.80 12.93 -2.73
C LYS A 4 -15.64 11.97 -2.92
N LEU A 5 -14.57 12.19 -2.16
CA LEU A 5 -13.47 11.25 -2.04
C LEU A 5 -13.97 9.94 -1.42
N LYS A 6 -13.72 8.84 -2.13
CA LYS A 6 -14.11 7.48 -1.71
C LYS A 6 -12.90 6.57 -1.66
N VAL A 7 -12.94 5.59 -0.80
CA VAL A 7 -11.94 4.54 -0.67
C VAL A 7 -12.60 3.16 -0.69
N LYS A 8 -11.89 2.19 -1.25
CA LYS A 8 -12.24 0.78 -1.19
C LYS A 8 -11.03 -0.01 -0.73
N TRP A 9 -11.22 -0.86 0.28
CA TRP A 9 -10.16 -1.71 0.82
C TRP A 9 -10.35 -3.17 0.42
N TYR A 10 -9.32 -3.79 -0.14
CA TYR A 10 -9.32 -5.18 -0.61
C TYR A 10 -8.54 -6.12 0.30
N GLY A 11 -8.29 -5.73 1.55
CA GLY A 11 -7.41 -6.46 2.47
C GLY A 11 -5.93 -6.09 2.29
N THR A 12 -5.05 -6.66 3.15
CA THR A 12 -3.67 -6.21 3.25
C THR A 12 -3.57 -4.68 3.25
N ASN A 13 -2.70 -4.09 2.43
CA ASN A 13 -2.66 -2.64 2.18
C ASN A 13 -3.26 -2.28 0.81
N ALA A 14 -4.08 -3.17 0.21
CA ALA A 14 -4.66 -2.96 -1.10
C ALA A 14 -5.82 -1.97 -1.04
N LEU A 15 -5.59 -0.76 -1.51
CA LEU A 15 -6.52 0.36 -1.47
C LEU A 15 -6.79 0.91 -2.87
N GLU A 16 -8.04 1.22 -3.15
CA GLU A 16 -8.45 1.98 -4.33
C GLU A 16 -9.14 3.27 -3.88
N PHE A 17 -8.68 4.39 -4.42
CA PHE A 17 -9.24 5.71 -4.16
C PHE A 17 -9.92 6.23 -5.41
N LYS A 18 -11.08 6.86 -5.22
CA LYS A 18 -11.81 7.58 -6.26
C LYS A 18 -12.11 8.99 -5.80
N HIS A 19 -11.80 9.95 -6.64
CA HIS A 19 -12.01 11.38 -6.41
C HIS A 19 -12.65 12.04 -7.64
N ALA A 20 -12.97 13.34 -7.57
CA ALA A 20 -13.71 14.02 -8.63
C ALA A 20 -13.04 13.91 -10.02
N ASN A 21 -11.72 13.87 -10.08
CA ASN A 21 -10.94 13.92 -11.33
C ASN A 21 -10.26 12.60 -11.70
N GLY A 22 -10.52 11.50 -11.00
CA GLY A 22 -9.89 10.23 -11.33
C GLY A 22 -9.89 9.18 -10.22
N SER A 23 -8.98 8.22 -10.34
CA SER A 23 -8.78 7.15 -9.36
C SER A 23 -7.33 6.68 -9.32
N PHE A 24 -6.90 6.15 -8.19
CA PHE A 24 -5.59 5.53 -8.04
C PHE A 24 -5.63 4.35 -7.08
N MET A 25 -4.59 3.54 -7.11
CA MET A 25 -4.46 2.39 -6.21
C MET A 25 -3.14 2.41 -5.45
N ILE A 26 -3.15 1.81 -4.26
CA ILE A 26 -1.96 1.49 -3.46
C ILE A 26 -1.93 -0.01 -3.24
N ASP A 27 -0.76 -0.64 -3.48
CA ASP A 27 -0.49 -2.06 -3.24
C ASP A 27 -1.61 -3.00 -3.73
N PRO A 28 -2.01 -2.97 -5.02
CA PRO A 28 -3.17 -3.72 -5.52
C PRO A 28 -2.94 -5.24 -5.49
N TYR A 29 -3.27 -5.90 -4.38
CA TYR A 29 -3.14 -7.33 -4.18
C TYR A 29 -4.48 -7.95 -3.74
N VAL A 30 -5.09 -8.77 -4.60
CA VAL A 30 -6.39 -9.41 -4.39
C VAL A 30 -6.39 -10.91 -4.62
N SER A 31 -5.36 -11.44 -5.30
CA SER A 31 -5.25 -12.88 -5.63
C SER A 31 -5.14 -13.77 -4.40
N ARG A 32 -4.35 -13.35 -3.40
CA ARG A 32 -4.24 -14.04 -2.09
C ARG A 32 -3.90 -15.53 -2.20
N ASP A 33 -3.13 -15.88 -3.22
CA ASP A 33 -2.64 -17.23 -3.46
C ASP A 33 -1.11 -17.27 -3.41
N ASN A 34 -0.56 -17.69 -2.28
CA ASN A 34 0.89 -17.74 -2.05
C ASN A 34 1.62 -18.85 -2.85
N LYS A 35 0.90 -19.62 -3.67
CA LYS A 35 1.49 -20.63 -4.57
C LYS A 35 1.62 -20.12 -5.99
N ARG A 36 0.63 -19.34 -6.46
CA ARG A 36 0.60 -18.78 -7.81
C ARG A 36 0.97 -17.31 -7.84
N PHE A 37 0.88 -16.63 -6.70
CA PHE A 37 1.07 -15.21 -6.45
C PHE A 37 0.05 -14.31 -7.17
N CYS A 38 -0.11 -14.44 -8.49
CA CYS A 38 -1.15 -13.73 -9.24
C CYS A 38 -2.16 -14.72 -9.81
N VAL A 39 -3.44 -14.44 -9.59
CA VAL A 39 -4.59 -15.17 -10.14
C VAL A 39 -5.39 -14.18 -10.99
N PRO A 40 -5.18 -14.14 -12.33
CA PRO A 40 -5.82 -13.16 -13.21
C PRO A 40 -7.32 -13.04 -13.06
N SER A 41 -8.02 -14.16 -12.82
CA SER A 41 -9.48 -14.14 -12.60
C SER A 41 -9.90 -13.39 -11.34
N GLU A 42 -9.10 -13.42 -10.27
CA GLU A 42 -9.38 -12.65 -9.06
C GLU A 42 -9.10 -11.15 -9.29
N VAL A 43 -8.02 -10.83 -10.02
CA VAL A 43 -7.74 -9.45 -10.43
C VAL A 43 -8.89 -8.91 -11.30
N ASP A 44 -9.37 -9.69 -12.27
CA ASP A 44 -10.48 -9.30 -13.14
C ASP A 44 -11.81 -9.13 -12.39
N LYS A 45 -12.03 -9.93 -11.35
CA LYS A 45 -13.22 -9.88 -10.49
C LYS A 45 -13.26 -8.63 -9.61
N TYR A 46 -12.14 -8.28 -9.00
CA TYR A 46 -12.10 -7.23 -7.98
C TYR A 46 -11.56 -5.89 -8.49
N LEU A 47 -10.49 -5.89 -9.30
CA LEU A 47 -9.86 -4.67 -9.80
C LEU A 47 -10.42 -4.33 -11.19
N THR A 48 -11.66 -3.87 -11.21
CA THR A 48 -12.44 -3.63 -12.45
C THR A 48 -12.20 -2.25 -13.05
N SER A 49 -11.67 -1.30 -12.28
CA SER A 49 -11.36 0.06 -12.76
C SER A 49 -10.00 0.10 -13.45
N LYS A 50 -9.80 1.15 -14.25
CA LYS A 50 -8.47 1.53 -14.73
C LYS A 50 -7.99 2.70 -13.86
N PRO A 51 -7.06 2.49 -12.91
CA PRO A 51 -6.51 3.58 -12.13
C PRO A 51 -5.63 4.48 -13.01
N ASP A 52 -5.58 5.77 -12.70
CA ASP A 52 -4.71 6.72 -13.39
C ASP A 52 -3.24 6.46 -13.06
N PHE A 53 -2.96 6.02 -11.83
CA PHE A 53 -1.64 5.59 -11.39
C PHE A 53 -1.74 4.55 -10.26
N VAL A 54 -0.64 3.86 -10.00
CA VAL A 54 -0.49 2.89 -8.91
C VAL A 54 0.72 3.26 -8.08
N LEU A 55 0.57 3.33 -6.76
CA LEU A 55 1.65 3.49 -5.79
C LEU A 55 1.97 2.13 -5.16
N MET A 56 3.24 1.85 -4.89
CA MET A 56 3.68 0.62 -4.23
C MET A 56 4.53 0.95 -3.01
N THR A 57 4.10 0.51 -1.83
CA THR A 57 4.84 0.75 -0.59
C THR A 57 6.12 -0.06 -0.51
N HIS A 58 6.08 -1.32 -0.90
CA HIS A 58 7.24 -2.22 -0.95
C HIS A 58 6.93 -3.48 -1.79
N ALA A 59 7.95 -4.30 -2.08
CA ALA A 59 7.85 -5.35 -3.09
C ALA A 59 7.58 -6.76 -2.54
N HIS A 60 7.03 -6.92 -1.35
CA HIS A 60 6.69 -8.23 -0.82
C HIS A 60 5.56 -8.91 -1.62
N TRP A 61 5.51 -10.24 -1.46
CA TRP A 61 4.60 -11.14 -2.17
C TRP A 61 3.10 -10.92 -1.84
N ASP A 62 2.79 -10.24 -0.77
CA ASP A 62 1.44 -9.87 -0.34
C ASP A 62 1.06 -8.41 -0.67
N HIS A 63 1.88 -7.74 -1.51
CA HIS A 63 1.64 -6.39 -2.04
C HIS A 63 1.74 -6.33 -3.56
N LEU A 64 2.83 -6.85 -4.16
CA LEU A 64 3.20 -6.63 -5.55
C LEU A 64 2.64 -7.63 -6.59
N PRO A 65 2.31 -8.90 -6.30
CA PRO A 65 2.17 -9.95 -7.32
C PRO A 65 1.10 -9.74 -8.39
N ASP A 66 0.01 -9.06 -8.08
CA ASP A 66 -1.07 -8.77 -9.05
C ASP A 66 -0.73 -7.60 -9.97
N THR A 67 0.20 -6.75 -9.54
CA THR A 67 0.56 -5.51 -10.25
C THR A 67 1.08 -5.75 -11.66
N PRO A 68 1.93 -6.75 -11.98
CA PRO A 68 2.36 -7.02 -13.35
C PRO A 68 1.19 -7.26 -14.31
N TYR A 69 0.19 -8.03 -13.88
CA TYR A 69 -1.01 -8.29 -14.68
C TYR A 69 -1.86 -7.03 -14.83
N LEU A 70 -2.13 -6.32 -13.73
CA LEU A 70 -2.91 -5.09 -13.73
C LEU A 70 -2.31 -4.02 -14.67
N ILE A 71 -1.00 -3.75 -14.54
CA ILE A 71 -0.33 -2.73 -15.36
C ILE A 71 -0.35 -3.08 -16.85
N LYS A 72 -0.10 -4.34 -17.23
CA LYS A 72 -0.19 -4.78 -18.62
C LYS A 72 -1.60 -4.64 -19.19
N LYS A 73 -2.62 -4.94 -18.38
CA LYS A 73 -4.03 -4.85 -18.77
C LYS A 73 -4.50 -3.40 -18.95
N THR A 74 -4.09 -2.50 -18.04
CA THR A 74 -4.59 -1.12 -17.98
C THR A 74 -3.70 -0.11 -18.68
N ASN A 75 -2.42 -0.46 -18.93
CA ASN A 75 -1.37 0.45 -19.40
C ASN A 75 -1.16 1.65 -18.45
N THR A 76 -1.38 1.46 -17.16
CA THR A 76 -1.18 2.47 -16.11
C THR A 76 0.30 2.56 -15.73
N VAL A 77 0.72 3.66 -15.12
CA VAL A 77 2.09 3.82 -14.59
C VAL A 77 2.13 3.38 -13.13
N LEU A 78 3.13 2.57 -12.80
CA LEU A 78 3.50 2.19 -11.44
C LEU A 78 4.60 3.11 -10.92
N TYR A 79 4.41 3.65 -9.73
CA TYR A 79 5.39 4.42 -8.96
C TYR A 79 5.84 3.56 -7.76
N ALA A 80 7.09 3.13 -7.76
CA ALA A 80 7.56 2.10 -6.84
C ALA A 80 9.06 2.17 -6.58
N SER A 81 9.55 1.37 -5.62
CA SER A 81 10.96 1.17 -5.40
C SER A 81 11.67 0.57 -6.63
N ARG A 82 12.99 0.77 -6.74
CA ARG A 82 13.81 0.10 -7.75
C ARG A 82 13.65 -1.42 -7.69
N THR A 83 13.58 -1.99 -6.49
CA THR A 83 13.34 -3.44 -6.31
C THR A 83 12.02 -3.87 -6.93
N ALA A 84 10.91 -3.16 -6.68
CA ALA A 84 9.62 -3.45 -7.29
C ALA A 84 9.67 -3.29 -8.81
N CYS A 85 10.26 -2.22 -9.32
CA CYS A 85 10.43 -2.01 -10.77
C CYS A 85 11.26 -3.13 -11.42
N ASN A 86 12.32 -3.62 -10.76
CA ASN A 86 13.11 -4.74 -11.27
C ASN A 86 12.31 -6.06 -11.31
N ILE A 87 11.46 -6.31 -10.32
CA ILE A 87 10.52 -7.44 -10.37
C ILE A 87 9.53 -7.24 -11.54
N MET A 88 8.97 -6.05 -11.72
CA MET A 88 8.06 -5.76 -12.84
C MET A 88 8.74 -5.99 -14.21
N ARG A 89 10.01 -5.60 -14.37
CA ARG A 89 10.82 -5.88 -15.57
C ARG A 89 10.98 -7.38 -15.81
N ALA A 90 11.20 -8.18 -14.77
CA ALA A 90 11.26 -9.64 -14.87
C ALA A 90 9.94 -10.22 -15.39
N PHE A 91 8.80 -9.62 -15.05
CA PHE A 91 7.49 -9.97 -15.60
C PHE A 91 7.21 -9.36 -16.99
N GLY A 92 8.15 -8.63 -17.59
CA GLY A 92 8.02 -8.02 -18.91
C GLY A 92 7.06 -6.83 -18.95
N VAL A 93 6.96 -6.05 -17.87
CA VAL A 93 6.24 -4.77 -17.86
C VAL A 93 7.10 -3.73 -18.60
N PRO A 94 6.53 -2.95 -19.55
CA PRO A 94 7.29 -1.96 -20.31
C PRO A 94 7.83 -0.82 -19.45
N GLU A 95 9.04 -0.31 -19.75
CA GLU A 95 9.67 0.80 -19.02
C GLU A 95 8.80 2.06 -18.93
N LYS A 96 8.03 2.38 -19.98
CA LYS A 96 7.11 3.52 -19.98
C LYS A 96 6.01 3.46 -18.90
N ASN A 97 5.82 2.28 -18.30
CA ASN A 97 4.84 2.04 -17.23
C ASN A 97 5.50 1.95 -15.85
N LEU A 98 6.80 2.25 -15.72
CA LEU A 98 7.55 2.16 -14.47
C LEU A 98 8.17 3.52 -14.14
N HIS A 99 7.99 3.98 -12.91
CA HIS A 99 8.66 5.13 -12.33
C HIS A 99 9.33 4.68 -11.03
N GLU A 100 10.67 4.74 -11.01
CA GLU A 100 11.43 4.44 -9.79
C GLU A 100 11.42 5.65 -8.86
N LEU A 101 10.81 5.49 -7.70
CA LEU A 101 10.73 6.52 -6.67
C LEU A 101 12.06 6.72 -5.95
N SER A 102 12.31 7.98 -5.59
CA SER A 102 13.34 8.37 -4.63
C SER A 102 12.72 8.84 -3.32
N TYR A 103 13.41 8.63 -2.20
CA TYR A 103 12.97 9.16 -0.92
C TYR A 103 12.93 10.69 -0.90
N GLY A 104 11.80 11.24 -0.45
CA GLY A 104 11.54 12.68 -0.44
C GLY A 104 11.05 13.23 -1.77
N GLU A 105 10.84 12.39 -2.79
CA GLU A 105 10.33 12.84 -4.08
C GLU A 105 8.87 13.33 -3.94
N VAL A 106 8.58 14.48 -4.55
CA VAL A 106 7.24 15.07 -4.64
C VAL A 106 6.81 15.08 -6.10
N ILE A 107 5.68 14.46 -6.38
CA ILE A 107 5.18 14.26 -7.74
C ILE A 107 3.75 14.79 -7.86
N GLU A 108 3.50 15.58 -8.89
CA GLU A 108 2.14 15.90 -9.32
C GLU A 108 1.63 14.78 -10.22
N MET A 109 0.59 14.11 -9.76
CA MET A 109 -0.08 13.00 -10.42
C MET A 109 -1.27 13.48 -11.25
N PRO A 110 -1.81 12.66 -12.17
CA PRO A 110 -3.06 12.95 -12.84
C PRO A 110 -4.19 13.32 -11.86
N GLY A 111 -5.08 14.20 -12.28
CA GLY A 111 -6.24 14.60 -11.50
C GLY A 111 -5.97 15.66 -10.42
N GLY A 112 -4.76 16.24 -10.37
CA GLY A 112 -4.38 17.26 -9.38
C GLY A 112 -4.05 16.66 -8.01
N VAL A 113 -3.59 15.43 -7.99
CA VAL A 113 -3.11 14.73 -6.78
C VAL A 113 -1.62 14.99 -6.61
N PHE A 114 -1.18 15.40 -5.43
CA PHE A 114 0.24 15.51 -5.10
C PHE A 114 0.64 14.37 -4.17
N VAL A 115 1.73 13.69 -4.50
CA VAL A 115 2.25 12.56 -3.71
C VAL A 115 3.66 12.85 -3.27
N THR A 116 3.91 12.79 -1.96
CA THR A 116 5.25 12.79 -1.39
C THR A 116 5.63 11.37 -0.97
N ALA A 117 6.73 10.85 -1.53
CA ALA A 117 7.25 9.52 -1.24
C ALA A 117 8.24 9.59 -0.07
N LEU A 118 7.80 9.25 1.13
CA LEU A 118 8.64 9.27 2.34
C LEU A 118 9.42 7.96 2.50
N GLU A 119 10.65 8.05 3.01
CA GLU A 119 11.37 6.87 3.48
C GLU A 119 10.60 6.19 4.62
N SER A 120 10.46 4.89 4.55
CA SER A 120 9.75 4.08 5.53
C SER A 120 10.58 2.86 5.97
N ARG A 121 10.04 2.09 6.90
CA ARG A 121 10.63 0.84 7.39
C ARG A 121 9.61 -0.28 7.37
N HIS A 122 10.11 -1.49 7.17
CA HIS A 122 9.28 -2.68 7.31
C HIS A 122 9.08 -3.04 8.77
N MET A 123 7.95 -3.66 9.09
CA MET A 123 7.62 -4.16 10.42
C MET A 123 8.78 -4.98 11.03
N GLY A 124 9.07 -4.73 12.31
CA GLY A 124 10.03 -5.50 13.10
C GLY A 124 11.50 -5.19 12.84
N SER A 125 11.85 -4.27 11.93
CA SER A 125 13.23 -3.87 11.69
C SER A 125 13.35 -2.42 11.27
N ASP A 126 14.32 -1.71 11.82
CA ASP A 126 14.75 -0.39 11.36
C ASP A 126 15.87 -0.47 10.30
N ASP A 127 16.33 -1.68 9.97
CA ASP A 127 17.34 -1.90 8.94
C ASP A 127 16.76 -1.79 7.53
N LEU A 128 17.66 -1.50 6.58
CA LEU A 128 17.33 -1.56 5.15
C LEU A 128 17.06 -3.01 4.75
N GLN A 129 16.02 -3.20 3.99
CA GLN A 129 15.59 -4.51 3.55
C GLN A 129 16.37 -4.98 2.30
N PRO A 130 16.48 -6.30 2.06
CA PRO A 130 17.15 -6.83 0.86
C PRO A 130 16.52 -6.31 -0.43
N CYS A 131 17.36 -5.83 -1.35
CA CYS A 131 16.97 -5.26 -2.64
C CYS A 131 17.29 -6.17 -3.82
N TYR A 132 16.69 -5.87 -4.96
CA TYR A 132 17.11 -6.33 -6.28
C TYR A 132 17.69 -5.15 -7.07
N ASP A 133 19.00 -5.19 -7.36
CA ASP A 133 19.68 -4.17 -8.17
C ASP A 133 19.50 -4.37 -9.68
N ALA A 134 19.00 -5.55 -10.08
CA ALA A 134 18.66 -5.90 -11.46
C ALA A 134 17.43 -6.83 -11.46
N PRO A 135 16.74 -7.00 -12.61
CA PRO A 135 15.63 -7.91 -12.72
C PRO A 135 16.02 -9.34 -12.31
N PRO A 136 15.34 -9.94 -11.31
CA PRO A 136 15.63 -11.32 -10.93
C PRO A 136 15.17 -12.29 -12.01
N PRO A 137 15.77 -13.50 -12.11
CA PRO A 137 15.22 -14.56 -12.94
C PRO A 137 13.79 -14.90 -12.51
N LEU A 138 12.84 -14.92 -13.44
CA LEU A 138 11.40 -15.05 -13.12
C LEU A 138 11.09 -16.36 -12.38
N GLU A 139 11.80 -17.44 -12.72
CA GLU A 139 11.67 -18.74 -12.06
C GLU A 139 12.05 -18.74 -10.57
N THR A 140 12.81 -17.74 -10.11
CA THR A 140 13.15 -17.62 -8.69
C THR A 140 11.99 -17.07 -7.87
N LEU A 141 11.05 -16.34 -8.50
CA LEU A 141 9.88 -15.73 -7.85
C LEU A 141 8.74 -16.74 -7.62
N ASN A 142 9.09 -17.99 -7.34
CA ASN A 142 8.14 -19.10 -7.12
C ASN A 142 7.87 -19.39 -5.63
N ARG A 143 8.39 -18.55 -4.72
CA ARG A 143 8.24 -18.68 -3.27
C ARG A 143 8.22 -17.30 -2.61
N CYS A 144 7.48 -17.14 -1.50
CA CYS A 144 7.33 -15.86 -0.79
C CYS A 144 8.68 -15.20 -0.43
N SER A 145 9.66 -15.98 0.03
CA SER A 145 10.98 -15.46 0.43
C SER A 145 11.82 -14.90 -0.72
N ALA A 146 11.44 -15.13 -1.97
CA ALA A 146 12.12 -14.56 -3.15
C ALA A 146 11.56 -13.18 -3.52
N TRP A 147 10.41 -12.78 -2.99
CA TRP A 147 9.87 -11.42 -3.15
C TRP A 147 10.53 -10.52 -2.12
N ARG A 148 11.71 -10.00 -2.46
CA ARG A 148 12.46 -9.11 -1.57
C ARG A 148 11.68 -7.83 -1.33
N CYS A 149 11.70 -7.34 -0.08
CA CYS A 149 11.01 -6.12 0.32
C CYS A 149 11.46 -4.89 -0.49
N GLY A 150 12.76 -4.74 -0.61
CA GLY A 150 13.37 -3.57 -1.23
C GLY A 150 13.25 -2.32 -0.37
N GLU A 151 13.35 -1.18 -1.01
CA GLU A 151 13.14 0.13 -0.42
C GLU A 151 11.66 0.25 -0.02
N VAL A 152 11.41 0.70 1.21
CA VAL A 152 10.05 0.85 1.76
C VAL A 152 9.63 2.30 1.72
N PHE A 153 8.44 2.55 1.19
CA PHE A 153 7.84 3.88 1.11
C PHE A 153 6.59 3.99 1.98
N SER A 154 6.39 5.19 2.52
CA SER A 154 5.11 5.71 2.96
C SER A 154 4.74 6.89 2.07
N PHE A 155 3.46 7.15 1.89
CA PHE A 155 2.99 8.21 1.01
C PHE A 155 2.19 9.25 1.79
N VAL A 156 2.51 10.54 1.60
CA VAL A 156 1.60 11.63 1.90
C VAL A 156 0.95 12.04 0.59
N ILE A 157 -0.38 12.08 0.58
CA ILE A 157 -1.18 12.29 -0.63
C ILE A 157 -2.13 13.46 -0.37
N GLU A 158 -1.92 14.53 -1.12
CA GLU A 158 -2.72 15.74 -1.03
C GLU A 158 -3.66 15.83 -2.24
N LEU A 159 -4.96 15.91 -2.00
CA LEU A 159 -5.97 16.03 -3.04
C LEU A 159 -7.23 16.73 -2.47
N GLU A 160 -7.84 17.57 -3.28
CA GLU A 160 -9.11 18.25 -2.95
C GLU A 160 -9.12 18.95 -1.58
N GLY A 161 -7.96 19.51 -1.17
CA GLY A 161 -7.80 20.18 0.12
C GLY A 161 -7.77 19.25 1.33
N LYS A 162 -7.57 17.96 1.11
CA LYS A 162 -7.43 16.90 2.12
C LYS A 162 -6.05 16.27 2.05
N THR A 163 -5.58 15.76 3.18
CA THR A 163 -4.30 15.04 3.28
C THR A 163 -4.56 13.61 3.76
N LEU A 164 -4.12 12.64 2.96
CA LEU A 164 -4.06 11.23 3.32
C LEU A 164 -2.60 10.85 3.58
N MET A 165 -2.38 9.93 4.52
CA MET A 165 -1.08 9.30 4.68
C MET A 165 -1.25 7.78 4.64
N ASN A 166 -0.39 7.07 3.90
CA ASN A 166 -0.37 5.61 3.88
C ASN A 166 0.96 5.08 4.40
N ILE A 167 0.88 4.18 5.37
CA ILE A 167 1.99 3.40 5.91
C ILE A 167 1.66 1.93 5.69
N GLY A 168 2.31 1.31 4.70
CA GLY A 168 1.99 -0.06 4.28
C GLY A 168 2.45 -1.16 5.25
N SER A 169 3.23 -0.82 6.28
CA SER A 169 3.75 -1.78 7.26
C SER A 169 3.82 -1.14 8.65
N ALA A 170 3.69 -1.94 9.71
CA ALA A 170 3.61 -1.47 11.10
C ALA A 170 4.99 -1.00 11.63
N ASN A 171 5.58 0.00 10.98
CA ASN A 171 6.80 0.67 11.43
C ASN A 171 6.87 2.13 10.95
N ILE A 172 7.68 2.95 11.59
CA ILE A 172 7.84 4.37 11.32
C ILE A 172 9.32 4.70 11.20
N HIS A 173 9.69 5.33 10.09
CA HIS A 173 11.00 5.98 9.95
C HIS A 173 10.92 7.40 10.49
N VAL A 174 11.30 7.58 11.76
CA VAL A 174 11.16 8.86 12.49
C VAL A 174 11.77 10.06 11.75
N PRO A 175 12.98 9.98 11.16
CA PRO A 175 13.56 11.14 10.47
C PRO A 175 12.74 11.69 9.31
N SER A 176 11.99 10.84 8.59
CA SER A 176 11.18 11.27 7.43
C SER A 176 9.73 11.55 7.77
N MET A 177 9.20 11.00 8.87
CA MET A 177 7.76 11.04 9.19
C MET A 177 7.43 11.92 10.40
N SER A 178 8.44 12.33 11.20
CA SER A 178 8.19 13.14 12.39
C SER A 178 7.57 14.49 12.04
N GLY A 179 6.44 14.81 12.70
CA GLY A 179 5.68 16.03 12.46
C GLY A 179 4.73 15.97 11.26
N SER A 180 4.56 14.79 10.64
CA SER A 180 3.54 14.63 9.60
C SER A 180 2.14 14.86 10.17
N ASP A 181 1.27 15.50 9.37
CA ASP A 181 -0.13 15.78 9.70
C ASP A 181 -1.01 15.29 8.55
N CYS A 182 -2.11 14.60 8.87
CA CYS A 182 -3.06 14.15 7.87
C CYS A 182 -4.50 14.06 8.41
N ASP A 183 -5.47 14.12 7.50
CA ASP A 183 -6.88 13.89 7.84
C ASP A 183 -7.12 12.40 8.11
N TRP A 184 -6.62 11.54 7.24
CA TRP A 184 -6.73 10.08 7.36
C TRP A 184 -5.37 9.41 7.25
N LEU A 185 -5.08 8.58 8.26
CA LEU A 185 -3.90 7.71 8.27
C LEU A 185 -4.31 6.28 7.95
N PHE A 186 -4.01 5.80 6.74
CA PHE A 186 -4.11 4.39 6.36
C PHE A 186 -2.86 3.67 6.85
N CYS A 187 -2.99 2.84 7.85
CA CYS A 187 -1.86 2.27 8.56
C CYS A 187 -1.92 0.74 8.59
N GLY A 188 -0.89 0.10 8.03
CA GLY A 188 -0.66 -1.33 8.22
C GLY A 188 -0.35 -1.61 9.69
N ILE A 189 -1.18 -2.43 10.34
CA ILE A 189 -1.05 -2.74 11.77
C ILE A 189 -0.80 -4.22 12.06
N SER A 190 -0.45 -5.00 11.04
CA SER A 190 -0.17 -6.42 11.20
C SER A 190 0.91 -6.68 12.24
N ARG A 191 0.59 -7.42 13.29
CA ARG A 191 1.58 -7.94 14.27
C ARG A 191 2.59 -6.89 14.76
N PHE A 192 2.14 -5.65 14.94
CA PHE A 192 3.01 -4.54 15.35
C PHE A 192 3.77 -4.83 16.66
N THR A 193 4.96 -4.21 16.80
CA THR A 193 5.79 -4.31 18.01
C THR A 193 5.19 -3.48 19.15
N LEU A 194 5.62 -3.75 20.39
CA LEU A 194 5.11 -3.02 21.57
C LEU A 194 5.44 -1.52 21.53
N GLU A 195 6.51 -1.13 20.85
CA GLU A 195 6.93 0.28 20.72
C GLU A 195 6.18 1.03 19.63
N PHE A 196 5.56 0.31 18.70
CA PHE A 196 4.92 0.93 17.52
C PHE A 196 3.81 1.94 17.89
N PRO A 197 2.88 1.65 18.83
CA PRO A 197 1.82 2.60 19.19
C PRO A 197 2.37 3.94 19.72
N GLU A 198 3.40 3.89 20.57
CA GLU A 198 4.04 5.09 21.11
C GLU A 198 4.79 5.86 20.04
N ARG A 199 5.54 5.17 19.17
CA ARG A 199 6.24 5.79 18.02
C ARG A 199 5.25 6.46 17.08
N LEU A 200 4.11 5.83 16.80
CA LEU A 200 3.05 6.36 15.96
C LEU A 200 2.53 7.68 16.51
N MET A 201 2.07 7.67 17.76
CA MET A 201 1.44 8.84 18.39
C MET A 201 2.39 10.01 18.64
N ARG A 202 3.68 9.74 18.79
CA ARG A 202 4.69 10.79 18.97
C ARG A 202 5.07 11.50 17.67
N ASN A 203 4.94 10.83 16.54
CA ASN A 203 5.54 11.32 15.29
C ASN A 203 4.52 11.75 14.24
N ILE A 204 3.28 11.25 14.31
CA ILE A 204 2.27 11.51 13.28
C ILE A 204 1.00 12.03 13.93
N HIS A 205 0.52 13.17 13.45
CA HIS A 205 -0.77 13.75 13.80
C HIS A 205 -1.80 13.34 12.76
N PHE A 206 -2.94 12.80 13.18
CA PHE A 206 -4.02 12.38 12.29
C PHE A 206 -5.38 12.59 12.93
N LYS A 207 -6.40 12.88 12.11
CA LYS A 207 -7.78 13.02 12.61
C LYS A 207 -8.44 11.65 12.78
N CYS A 208 -8.18 10.71 11.87
CA CYS A 208 -8.74 9.37 11.92
C CYS A 208 -7.73 8.34 11.38
N LEU A 209 -7.55 7.23 12.10
CA LEU A 209 -6.78 6.09 11.64
C LEU A 209 -7.70 5.10 10.92
N ILE A 210 -7.29 4.66 9.73
CA ILE A 210 -7.92 3.56 8.99
C ILE A 210 -6.93 2.39 8.98
N PRO A 211 -7.20 1.33 9.76
CA PRO A 211 -6.29 0.19 9.84
C PRO A 211 -6.32 -0.61 8.55
N THR A 212 -5.13 -0.99 8.09
CA THR A 212 -4.91 -1.91 6.97
C THR A 212 -4.04 -3.08 7.44
N HIS A 213 -3.89 -4.10 6.61
CA HIS A 213 -3.00 -5.24 6.84
C HIS A 213 -3.23 -5.98 8.17
N HIS A 214 -4.47 -6.02 8.65
CA HIS A 214 -4.85 -6.74 9.88
C HIS A 214 -5.88 -7.84 9.62
N ASP A 215 -6.03 -8.23 8.38
CA ASP A 215 -6.83 -9.35 7.91
C ASP A 215 -5.99 -10.63 7.73
N GLU A 216 -6.64 -11.76 7.57
CA GLU A 216 -5.98 -13.00 7.17
C GLU A 216 -5.82 -13.03 5.65
N PHE A 217 -4.64 -12.63 5.17
CA PHE A 217 -4.35 -12.38 3.76
C PHE A 217 -3.87 -13.61 2.95
N THR A 218 -3.86 -14.79 3.57
CA THR A 218 -3.47 -16.05 2.91
C THR A 218 -4.65 -16.86 2.39
N ILE A 219 -5.88 -16.35 2.59
CA ILE A 219 -7.13 -16.97 2.14
C ILE A 219 -7.90 -16.02 1.23
N PRO A 220 -8.80 -16.53 0.36
CA PRO A 220 -9.59 -15.72 -0.57
C PRO A 220 -10.29 -14.54 0.09
N LEU A 221 -10.44 -13.43 -0.65
CA LEU A 221 -10.99 -12.18 -0.12
C LEU A 221 -12.43 -12.32 0.40
N ASP A 222 -13.24 -13.15 -0.24
CA ASP A 222 -14.63 -13.45 0.17
C ASP A 222 -14.76 -14.38 1.38
N GLN A 223 -13.64 -14.93 1.87
CA GLN A 223 -13.58 -15.81 3.04
C GLN A 223 -12.71 -15.23 4.17
N THR A 224 -12.06 -14.10 3.94
CA THR A 224 -11.11 -13.51 4.89
C THR A 224 -11.84 -12.96 6.13
N TYR A 225 -11.09 -12.82 7.19
CA TYR A 225 -11.55 -12.25 8.45
C TYR A 225 -10.50 -11.30 9.03
N LEU A 226 -10.93 -10.44 9.93
CA LEU A 226 -10.06 -9.51 10.64
C LEU A 226 -9.41 -10.22 11.84
N ARG A 227 -8.12 -9.97 12.02
CA ARG A 227 -7.40 -10.34 13.24
C ARG A 227 -7.62 -9.29 14.32
N ASN A 228 -7.23 -9.58 15.54
CA ASN A 228 -7.41 -8.71 16.71
C ASN A 228 -6.37 -7.57 16.80
N ASP A 229 -5.62 -7.29 15.73
CA ASP A 229 -4.57 -6.26 15.75
C ASP A 229 -5.12 -4.86 16.07
N LEU A 230 -6.32 -4.52 15.57
CA LEU A 230 -6.97 -3.24 15.87
C LEU A 230 -7.38 -3.13 17.35
N ASP A 231 -7.91 -4.20 17.95
CA ASP A 231 -8.30 -4.19 19.36
C ASP A 231 -7.06 -3.99 20.25
N ARG A 232 -5.98 -4.71 19.95
CA ARG A 232 -4.68 -4.52 20.62
C ARG A 232 -4.15 -3.09 20.48
N LEU A 233 -4.33 -2.47 19.31
CA LEU A 233 -3.89 -1.09 19.09
C LEU A 233 -4.74 -0.10 19.90
N LYS A 234 -6.06 -0.31 19.99
CA LYS A 234 -6.96 0.49 20.83
C LYS A 234 -6.67 0.34 22.33
N GLU A 235 -6.27 -0.86 22.77
CA GLU A 235 -5.80 -1.09 24.15
C GLU A 235 -4.52 -0.29 24.43
N ALA A 236 -3.58 -0.24 23.48
CA ALA A 236 -2.34 0.50 23.62
C ALA A 236 -2.49 2.02 23.48
N ILE A 237 -3.49 2.49 22.73
CA ILE A 237 -3.79 3.92 22.51
C ILE A 237 -5.23 4.21 22.97
N PRO A 238 -5.44 4.60 24.22
CA PRO A 238 -6.77 4.96 24.71
C PRO A 238 -7.37 6.13 23.90
N ASN A 239 -8.66 6.02 23.56
CA ASN A 239 -9.40 7.00 22.75
C ASN A 239 -8.90 7.16 21.30
N LEU A 240 -8.22 6.18 20.75
CA LEU A 240 -7.83 6.15 19.34
C LEU A 240 -9.07 6.32 18.45
N ASN A 241 -9.12 7.41 17.69
CA ASN A 241 -10.14 7.58 16.65
C ASN A 241 -9.76 6.71 15.45
N ALA A 242 -10.37 5.54 15.35
CA ALA A 242 -10.10 4.59 14.27
C ALA A 242 -11.40 4.10 13.64
N ARG A 243 -11.44 4.08 12.30
CA ARG A 243 -12.56 3.62 11.48
C ARG A 243 -12.16 2.38 10.69
N GLN A 244 -12.84 1.27 10.93
CA GLN A 244 -12.70 0.03 10.16
C GLN A 244 -13.44 0.15 8.82
N LEU A 245 -12.78 -0.19 7.72
CA LEU A 245 -13.44 -0.32 6.41
C LEU A 245 -13.96 -1.75 6.19
N PRO A 246 -15.10 -1.92 5.51
CA PRO A 246 -15.54 -3.22 5.01
C PRO A 246 -14.66 -3.68 3.85
N PHE A 247 -14.63 -4.99 3.58
CA PHE A 247 -13.90 -5.54 2.44
C PHE A 247 -14.62 -5.26 1.12
N ALA A 248 -13.88 -4.76 0.14
CA ALA A 248 -14.31 -4.56 -1.25
C ALA A 248 -15.59 -3.72 -1.44
N GLU A 249 -15.90 -2.84 -0.50
CA GLU A 249 -17.01 -1.89 -0.57
C GLU A 249 -16.50 -0.44 -0.61
N TRP A 250 -17.22 0.44 -1.31
CA TRP A 250 -16.89 1.85 -1.36
C TRP A 250 -17.37 2.58 -0.11
N GLU A 251 -16.46 3.31 0.53
CA GLU A 251 -16.72 4.16 1.68
C GLU A 251 -16.31 5.61 1.40
N GLU A 252 -17.10 6.58 1.88
CA GLU A 252 -16.76 8.01 1.81
C GLU A 252 -15.77 8.40 2.92
N LEU A 253 -14.80 9.28 2.57
CA LEU A 253 -13.82 9.86 3.48
C LEU A 253 -14.18 11.30 3.90
#